data_e766176ed53bb323d48f317b23fb8566
#
_entry.id   e766176ed53bb323d48f317b23fb8566
#
_cell.length_a   1.000
_cell.length_b   1.000
_cell.length_c   1.000
_cell.angle_alpha   90.00
_cell.angle_beta   90.00
_cell.angle_gamma   90.00
#
_symmetry.space_group_name_H-M   'P 1'
#
loop_
_entity.id
_entity.type
_entity.pdbx_description
1 polymer ?
#
loop_
_entity_poly.entity_id
_entity_poly.type
_entity_poly.pdbx_seq_one_letter_code
_entity_poly.pdbx_strand_id
1 'polypeptide(L)'
;MFKTVKIFLLFILVVFLNVLAITSLNSNNSESERGVFVITMIDTAEKTECTNKTKNCTKKEKYFLHKGGEYLDPNLLFDLVKNTIKNFEINLNNEANTILIYETLITETLGGQYSYTYACYNYKNYGIAQFRVETAHFLKGFIKRVSKHDYNLLMSLRVNDKSEKWNLMYNVKYSIALCLIYYFQRDRNIASKAKYLESRAQLWKTHYNTSKGLGEPENYVKRVQKYYKDHELNL
;
A
#
# COMPACT_ATOMS: atom_id res chain seq x y z
N MET A 1 58.30 -30.16 14.27
CA MET A 1 57.89 -29.25 13.19
C MET A 1 56.68 -29.75 12.37
N PHE A 2 56.51 -31.02 12.07
CA PHE A 2 55.38 -31.54 11.23
C PHE A 2 54.00 -31.53 11.90
N LYS A 3 53.89 -31.58 13.24
CA LYS A 3 52.57 -31.56 13.93
C LYS A 3 51.88 -30.22 13.90
N THR A 4 52.66 -29.12 13.97
CA THR A 4 52.11 -27.73 13.95
C THR A 4 51.53 -27.36 12.59
N VAL A 5 52.15 -27.80 11.48
CA VAL A 5 51.67 -27.54 10.13
C VAL A 5 50.34 -28.27 9.84
N LYS A 6 50.16 -29.50 10.37
CA LYS A 6 48.89 -30.23 10.18
C LYS A 6 47.72 -29.55 10.92
N ILE A 7 47.94 -29.00 12.11
CA ILE A 7 46.91 -28.30 12.87
C ILE A 7 46.51 -26.98 12.13
N PHE A 8 47.47 -26.26 11.57
CA PHE A 8 47.22 -25.03 10.83
C PHE A 8 46.44 -25.30 9.56
N LEU A 9 46.76 -26.34 8.81
CA LEU A 9 46.03 -26.75 7.59
C LEU A 9 44.60 -27.20 7.93
N LEU A 10 44.37 -27.88 9.04
CA LEU A 10 43.04 -28.31 9.47
C LEU A 10 42.20 -27.09 9.85
N PHE A 11 42.78 -26.09 10.50
CA PHE A 11 42.08 -24.86 10.86
C PHE A 11 41.65 -24.06 9.62
N ILE A 12 42.52 -23.94 8.62
CA ILE A 12 42.20 -23.29 7.34
C ILE A 12 41.07 -24.02 6.61
N LEU A 13 41.09 -25.35 6.60
CA LEU A 13 40.06 -26.17 5.97
C LEU A 13 38.68 -25.98 6.64
N VAL A 14 38.65 -25.93 7.96
CA VAL A 14 37.42 -25.71 8.73
C VAL A 14 36.85 -24.31 8.48
N VAL A 15 37.70 -23.28 8.42
CA VAL A 15 37.27 -21.90 8.09
C VAL A 15 36.73 -21.85 6.67
N PHE A 16 37.38 -22.48 5.70
CA PHE A 16 36.95 -22.50 4.30
C PHE A 16 35.61 -23.22 4.10
N LEU A 17 35.40 -24.34 4.80
CA LEU A 17 34.12 -25.08 4.79
C LEU A 17 32.99 -24.28 5.43
N ASN A 18 33.25 -23.52 6.47
CA ASN A 18 32.24 -22.65 7.07
C ASN A 18 31.88 -21.46 6.17
N VAL A 19 32.86 -20.87 5.46
CA VAL A 19 32.58 -19.79 4.47
C VAL A 19 31.78 -20.33 3.29
N LEU A 20 32.09 -21.54 2.79
CA LEU A 20 31.30 -22.18 1.72
C LEU A 20 29.87 -22.53 2.18
N ALA A 21 29.69 -22.96 3.41
CA ALA A 21 28.36 -23.25 3.98
C ALA A 21 27.52 -21.96 4.11
N ILE A 22 28.13 -20.85 4.53
CA ILE A 22 27.44 -19.54 4.63
C ILE A 22 27.07 -19.00 3.23
N THR A 23 27.93 -19.18 2.23
CA THR A 23 27.63 -18.76 0.86
C THR A 23 26.54 -19.62 0.20
N SER A 24 26.49 -20.92 0.48
CA SER A 24 25.43 -21.81 -0.02
C SER A 24 24.08 -21.58 0.68
N LEU A 25 24.07 -21.22 1.96
CA LEU A 25 22.85 -20.82 2.69
C LEU A 25 22.30 -19.49 2.20
N ASN A 26 23.17 -18.53 1.82
CA ASN A 26 22.73 -17.27 1.24
C ASN A 26 22.22 -17.41 -0.20
N SER A 27 22.67 -18.42 -0.98
CA SER A 27 22.17 -18.63 -2.34
C SER A 27 20.76 -19.23 -2.40
N ASN A 28 20.36 -19.98 -1.36
CA ASN A 28 19.02 -20.59 -1.30
C ASN A 28 17.93 -19.67 -0.71
N ASN A 29 18.31 -18.52 -0.11
CA ASN A 29 17.36 -17.52 0.39
C ASN A 29 17.06 -16.41 -0.60
N SER A 30 17.63 -16.43 -1.83
CA SER A 30 17.49 -15.36 -2.79
C SER A 30 16.26 -15.44 -3.70
N GLU A 31 15.45 -16.49 -3.62
CA GLU A 31 14.24 -16.63 -4.47
C GLU A 31 12.92 -16.25 -3.81
N SER A 32 12.89 -16.01 -2.48
CA SER A 32 11.65 -15.63 -1.79
C SER A 32 11.49 -14.12 -1.55
N GLU A 33 12.51 -13.29 -1.79
CA GLU A 33 12.49 -11.84 -1.52
C GLU A 33 12.49 -10.95 -2.76
N ARG A 34 12.30 -11.49 -3.96
CA ARG A 34 12.15 -10.66 -5.17
C ARG A 34 10.74 -10.11 -5.33
N GLY A 35 10.35 -9.24 -4.42
CA GLY A 35 9.04 -8.60 -4.46
C GLY A 35 9.01 -7.21 -3.86
N VAL A 36 10.15 -6.61 -3.51
CA VAL A 36 10.21 -5.18 -3.20
C VAL A 36 10.41 -4.45 -4.51
N PHE A 37 9.32 -4.18 -5.24
CA PHE A 37 9.33 -3.22 -6.33
C PHE A 37 9.60 -1.84 -5.71
N VAL A 38 10.87 -1.42 -5.71
CA VAL A 38 11.22 -0.03 -5.58
C VAL A 38 10.85 0.61 -6.91
N ILE A 39 9.66 1.21 -6.96
CA ILE A 39 9.30 2.09 -8.07
C ILE A 39 10.19 3.31 -7.95
N THR A 40 11.31 3.31 -8.65
CA THR A 40 12.14 4.50 -8.84
C THR A 40 11.37 5.43 -9.76
N MET A 41 10.59 6.33 -9.18
CA MET A 41 10.02 7.44 -9.94
C MET A 41 11.14 8.45 -10.19
N ILE A 42 11.50 8.61 -11.48
CA ILE A 42 12.36 9.70 -11.93
C ILE A 42 11.54 10.99 -11.80
N ASP A 43 12.05 11.89 -10.97
CA ASP A 43 11.47 13.18 -10.66
C ASP A 43 11.69 14.13 -11.85
N THR A 44 10.80 14.09 -12.85
CA THR A 44 10.67 15.15 -13.85
C THR A 44 9.42 15.97 -13.55
N ALA A 45 9.43 16.62 -12.39
CA ALA A 45 8.40 17.56 -12.05
C ALA A 45 8.68 18.90 -12.74
N GLU A 46 8.00 19.21 -13.82
CA GLU A 46 7.81 20.60 -14.21
C GLU A 46 7.06 21.31 -13.07
N LYS A 47 7.80 22.20 -12.39
CA LYS A 47 7.22 23.14 -11.42
C LYS A 47 6.30 24.10 -12.12
N THR A 48 5.03 23.78 -12.14
CA THR A 48 4.01 24.80 -12.39
C THR A 48 3.66 25.40 -11.04
N GLU A 49 4.23 26.56 -10.73
CA GLU A 49 3.88 27.36 -9.56
C GLU A 49 2.40 27.75 -9.64
N CYS A 50 1.60 27.22 -8.72
CA CYS A 50 0.29 27.79 -8.45
C CYS A 50 0.47 29.11 -7.73
N THR A 51 0.47 30.22 -8.47
CA THR A 51 0.44 31.56 -7.89
C THR A 51 -0.86 31.75 -7.10
N ASN A 52 -0.71 32.07 -5.82
CA ASN A 52 -1.76 32.45 -4.90
C ASN A 52 -2.46 33.71 -5.36
N LYS A 53 -3.51 33.64 -6.17
CA LYS A 53 -4.53 34.68 -6.27
C LYS A 53 -5.63 34.25 -7.26
N THR A 54 -6.60 33.46 -6.82
CA THR A 54 -8.00 33.65 -7.26
C THR A 54 -8.93 32.77 -6.44
N LYS A 55 -9.85 33.40 -5.74
CA LYS A 55 -10.91 32.77 -4.91
C LYS A 55 -12.03 32.08 -5.72
N ASN A 56 -11.79 31.74 -6.97
CA ASN A 56 -12.74 31.02 -7.81
C ASN A 56 -12.10 29.72 -8.32
N CYS A 57 -12.03 28.71 -7.44
CA CYS A 57 -11.92 27.34 -7.92
C CYS A 57 -13.22 26.95 -8.63
N THR A 58 -13.33 27.23 -9.93
CA THR A 58 -14.33 26.57 -10.77
C THR A 58 -14.06 25.08 -10.70
N LYS A 59 -15.12 24.28 -10.55
CA LYS A 59 -15.24 22.82 -10.34
C LYS A 59 -14.48 21.89 -11.30
N LYS A 60 -13.29 22.24 -11.76
CA LYS A 60 -12.37 21.35 -12.49
C LYS A 60 -11.24 20.98 -11.56
N GLU A 61 -11.42 19.87 -10.84
CA GLU A 61 -10.32 19.18 -10.18
C GLU A 61 -9.27 18.87 -11.24
N LYS A 62 -8.18 19.62 -11.23
CA LYS A 62 -6.97 19.22 -11.96
C LYS A 62 -6.30 18.11 -11.15
N TYR A 63 -6.64 16.88 -11.45
CA TYR A 63 -5.81 15.75 -11.10
C TYR A 63 -4.51 15.90 -11.87
N PHE A 64 -3.42 16.25 -11.22
CA PHE A 64 -2.10 16.20 -11.83
C PHE A 64 -1.68 14.73 -11.91
N LEU A 65 -1.86 14.20 -13.11
CA LEU A 65 -1.49 12.88 -13.52
C LEU A 65 0.02 12.83 -13.73
N HIS A 66 0.77 12.14 -12.90
CA HIS A 66 2.08 11.67 -13.32
C HIS A 66 1.89 10.51 -14.30
N LYS A 67 1.89 10.81 -15.59
CA LYS A 67 2.03 9.80 -16.64
C LYS A 67 3.46 9.27 -16.55
N GLY A 68 3.63 8.02 -16.11
CA GLY A 68 4.93 7.37 -16.12
C GLY A 68 5.13 6.22 -15.14
N GLY A 69 4.14 5.89 -14.29
CA GLY A 69 4.20 4.67 -13.51
C GLY A 69 3.79 3.48 -14.39
N GLU A 70 4.62 2.45 -14.46
CA GLU A 70 4.16 1.14 -14.90
C GLU A 70 2.97 0.74 -14.02
N TYR A 71 1.90 0.29 -14.66
CA TYR A 71 0.72 -0.21 -13.96
C TYR A 71 1.13 -1.40 -13.12
N LEU A 72 0.74 -1.43 -11.84
CA LEU A 72 0.73 -2.70 -11.13
C LEU A 72 -0.23 -3.63 -11.86
N ASP A 73 0.23 -4.80 -12.24
CA ASP A 73 -0.64 -5.83 -12.79
C ASP A 73 -1.85 -6.01 -11.86
N PRO A 74 -3.09 -5.97 -12.36
CA PRO A 74 -4.29 -6.02 -11.54
C PRO A 74 -4.37 -7.26 -10.66
N ASN A 75 -3.96 -8.43 -11.17
CA ASN A 75 -3.97 -9.67 -10.40
C ASN A 75 -2.90 -9.62 -9.31
N LEU A 76 -1.71 -9.09 -9.64
CA LEU A 76 -0.63 -8.90 -8.67
C LEU A 76 -1.07 -7.92 -7.56
N LEU A 77 -1.78 -6.84 -7.91
CA LEU A 77 -2.32 -5.91 -6.91
C LEU A 77 -3.36 -6.60 -6.01
N PHE A 78 -4.26 -7.41 -6.58
CA PHE A 78 -5.24 -8.16 -5.81
C PHE A 78 -4.57 -9.12 -4.82
N ASP A 79 -3.62 -9.90 -5.30
CA ASP A 79 -2.83 -10.81 -4.45
C ASP A 79 -2.02 -10.07 -3.39
N LEU A 80 -1.48 -8.92 -3.73
CA LEU A 80 -0.75 -8.07 -2.78
C LEU A 80 -1.67 -7.57 -1.67
N VAL A 81 -2.90 -7.14 -1.99
CA VAL A 81 -3.91 -6.76 -0.98
C VAL A 81 -4.21 -7.95 -0.09
N LYS A 82 -4.61 -9.09 -0.67
CA LYS A 82 -4.95 -10.32 0.06
C LYS A 82 -3.83 -10.77 0.99
N ASN A 83 -2.60 -10.83 0.47
CA ASN A 83 -1.44 -11.29 1.25
C ASN A 83 -1.00 -10.29 2.31
N THR A 84 -1.21 -8.99 2.11
CA THR A 84 -0.86 -7.97 3.09
C THR A 84 -1.76 -8.03 4.32
N ILE A 85 -3.08 -8.22 4.11
CA ILE A 85 -4.06 -8.12 5.22
C ILE A 85 -4.36 -9.44 5.91
N LYS A 86 -4.00 -10.60 5.33
CA LYS A 86 -4.41 -11.93 5.81
C LYS A 86 -4.06 -12.24 7.28
N ASN A 87 -2.97 -11.66 7.78
CA ASN A 87 -2.46 -11.95 9.12
C ASN A 87 -2.91 -10.92 10.19
N PHE A 88 -3.69 -9.91 9.79
CA PHE A 88 -4.24 -8.96 10.75
C PHE A 88 -5.42 -9.58 11.51
N GLU A 89 -5.42 -9.49 12.85
CA GLU A 89 -6.52 -10.00 13.71
C GLU A 89 -7.83 -9.25 13.46
N ILE A 90 -7.75 -7.96 13.11
CA ILE A 90 -8.92 -7.15 12.74
C ILE A 90 -9.52 -7.54 11.38
N ASN A 91 -8.85 -8.39 10.62
CA ASN A 91 -9.31 -8.86 9.31
C ASN A 91 -10.28 -10.05 9.48
N LEU A 92 -11.48 -9.79 9.99
CA LEU A 92 -12.48 -10.81 10.34
C LEU A 92 -13.03 -11.59 9.12
N ASN A 93 -12.93 -11.02 7.92
CA ASN A 93 -13.29 -11.67 6.65
C ASN A 93 -12.30 -11.25 5.57
N ASN A 94 -11.32 -12.12 5.31
CA ASN A 94 -10.23 -11.80 4.40
C ASN A 94 -10.71 -11.53 2.96
N GLU A 95 -11.66 -12.29 2.46
CA GLU A 95 -12.18 -12.13 1.10
C GLU A 95 -12.91 -10.80 0.91
N ALA A 96 -13.92 -10.52 1.75
CA ALA A 96 -14.71 -9.30 1.66
C ALA A 96 -13.85 -8.04 1.87
N ASN A 97 -12.91 -8.08 2.82
CA ASN A 97 -11.97 -6.99 3.04
C ASN A 97 -10.99 -6.82 1.87
N THR A 98 -10.52 -7.92 1.28
CA THR A 98 -9.65 -7.88 0.10
C THR A 98 -10.34 -7.15 -1.05
N ILE A 99 -11.57 -7.54 -1.39
CA ILE A 99 -12.32 -6.93 -2.49
C ILE A 99 -12.61 -5.45 -2.19
N LEU A 100 -13.09 -5.13 -0.99
CA LEU A 100 -13.39 -3.75 -0.60
C LEU A 100 -12.15 -2.84 -0.69
N ILE A 101 -11.01 -3.29 -0.17
CA ILE A 101 -9.76 -2.53 -0.22
C ILE A 101 -9.28 -2.40 -1.66
N TYR A 102 -9.25 -3.50 -2.42
CA TYR A 102 -8.82 -3.51 -3.81
C TYR A 102 -9.62 -2.51 -4.66
N GLU A 103 -10.96 -2.54 -4.57
CA GLU A 103 -11.83 -1.62 -5.29
C GLU A 103 -11.67 -0.16 -4.80
N THR A 104 -11.36 0.04 -3.51
CA THR A 104 -11.02 1.37 -3.00
C THR A 104 -9.75 1.90 -3.67
N LEU A 105 -8.69 1.09 -3.79
CA LEU A 105 -7.46 1.49 -4.46
C LEU A 105 -7.68 1.80 -5.95
N ILE A 106 -8.54 1.03 -6.63
CA ILE A 106 -8.96 1.31 -8.00
C ILE A 106 -9.67 2.66 -8.07
N THR A 107 -10.60 2.92 -7.15
CA THR A 107 -11.39 4.15 -7.15
C THR A 107 -10.53 5.37 -6.86
N GLU A 108 -9.59 5.29 -5.92
CA GLU A 108 -8.73 6.41 -5.53
C GLU A 108 -7.64 6.71 -6.55
N THR A 109 -7.02 5.68 -7.14
CA THR A 109 -5.79 5.84 -7.93
C THR A 109 -5.75 5.05 -9.23
N LEU A 110 -6.84 4.42 -9.66
CA LEU A 110 -6.89 3.46 -10.75
C LEU A 110 -5.84 2.34 -10.59
N GLY A 111 -5.79 1.74 -9.38
CA GLY A 111 -4.84 0.67 -9.10
C GLY A 111 -3.37 1.11 -9.02
N GLY A 112 -3.14 2.38 -8.63
CA GLY A 112 -1.78 2.90 -8.43
C GLY A 112 -1.23 3.77 -9.57
N GLN A 113 -2.04 4.08 -10.59
CA GLN A 113 -1.62 5.00 -11.67
C GLN A 113 -1.29 6.39 -11.15
N TYR A 114 -1.86 6.76 -10.00
CA TYR A 114 -1.72 8.09 -9.42
C TYR A 114 -1.16 7.99 -8.00
N SER A 115 0.01 8.53 -7.76
CA SER A 115 0.68 8.42 -6.46
C SER A 115 0.32 9.53 -5.47
N TYR A 116 -0.24 10.65 -5.93
CA TYR A 116 -0.73 11.72 -5.05
C TYR A 116 -1.73 12.63 -5.76
N THR A 117 -2.62 13.25 -4.98
CA THR A 117 -3.53 14.30 -5.43
C THR A 117 -3.30 15.58 -4.62
N TYR A 118 -3.32 16.73 -5.31
CA TYR A 118 -3.42 18.02 -4.68
C TYR A 118 -4.89 18.45 -4.67
N ALA A 119 -5.49 18.54 -3.49
CA ALA A 119 -6.75 19.24 -3.35
C ALA A 119 -6.50 20.77 -3.35
N CYS A 120 -7.45 21.56 -3.85
CA CYS A 120 -7.35 23.02 -3.96
C CYS A 120 -7.06 23.79 -2.63
N TYR A 121 -7.02 23.11 -1.49
CA TYR A 121 -6.85 23.66 -0.16
C TYR A 121 -5.61 23.17 0.59
N ASN A 122 -4.49 22.98 -0.09
CA ASN A 122 -3.24 22.50 0.53
C ASN A 122 -3.32 21.10 1.21
N TYR A 123 -4.37 20.34 0.98
CA TYR A 123 -4.46 18.96 1.48
C TYR A 123 -3.74 18.02 0.52
N LYS A 124 -2.69 17.37 1.02
CA LYS A 124 -1.89 16.42 0.26
C LYS A 124 -2.28 15.01 0.67
N ASN A 125 -2.83 14.26 -0.27
CA ASN A 125 -3.06 12.82 -0.12
C ASN A 125 -1.95 12.08 -0.84
N TYR A 126 -1.47 10.97 -0.27
CA TYR A 126 -0.30 10.25 -0.73
C TYR A 126 -0.58 8.77 -0.93
N GLY A 127 0.11 8.19 -1.92
CA GLY A 127 0.14 6.77 -2.17
C GLY A 127 -1.11 6.21 -2.79
N ILE A 128 -1.11 4.91 -2.97
CA ILE A 128 -2.19 4.18 -3.65
C ILE A 128 -3.55 4.31 -2.93
N ALA A 129 -3.55 4.50 -1.63
CA ALA A 129 -4.74 4.66 -0.81
C ALA A 129 -5.07 6.12 -0.47
N GLN A 130 -4.38 7.09 -1.04
CA GLN A 130 -4.64 8.53 -0.91
C GLN A 130 -4.77 9.03 0.55
N PHE A 131 -3.87 8.57 1.45
CA PHE A 131 -3.88 8.99 2.84
C PHE A 131 -3.10 10.29 3.07
N ARG A 132 -3.57 11.07 4.05
CA ARG A 132 -2.78 12.14 4.66
C ARG A 132 -1.84 11.58 5.71
N VAL A 133 -0.74 12.28 5.95
CA VAL A 133 0.22 11.93 7.01
C VAL A 133 -0.46 11.92 8.38
N GLU A 134 -1.32 12.90 8.65
CA GLU A 134 -2.06 13.01 9.92
C GLU A 134 -2.99 11.82 10.12
N THR A 135 -3.67 11.38 9.05
CA THR A 135 -4.53 10.19 9.10
C THR A 135 -3.73 8.94 9.42
N ALA A 136 -2.55 8.74 8.80
CA ALA A 136 -1.69 7.61 9.09
C ALA A 136 -1.20 7.61 10.56
N HIS A 137 -0.84 8.79 11.09
CA HIS A 137 -0.47 8.91 12.51
C HIS A 137 -1.65 8.56 13.43
N PHE A 138 -2.84 9.05 13.14
CA PHE A 138 -4.05 8.70 13.89
C PHE A 138 -4.32 7.20 13.89
N LEU A 139 -4.25 6.54 12.72
CA LEU A 139 -4.51 5.12 12.57
C LEU A 139 -3.47 4.25 13.32
N LYS A 140 -2.19 4.65 13.30
CA LYS A 140 -1.16 4.00 14.11
C LYS A 140 -1.47 4.09 15.61
N GLY A 141 -1.87 5.26 16.07
CA GLY A 141 -2.28 5.45 17.46
C GLY A 141 -3.53 4.65 17.83
N PHE A 142 -4.49 4.55 16.91
CA PHE A 142 -5.70 3.75 17.10
C PHE A 142 -5.37 2.27 17.22
N ILE A 143 -4.68 1.68 16.22
CA ILE A 143 -4.41 0.22 16.21
C ILE A 143 -3.50 -0.20 17.37
N LYS A 144 -2.57 0.65 17.80
CA LYS A 144 -1.73 0.40 18.98
C LYS A 144 -2.56 0.17 20.25
N ARG A 145 -3.72 0.85 20.38
CA ARG A 145 -4.63 0.69 21.54
C ARG A 145 -5.59 -0.49 21.40
N VAL A 146 -5.88 -0.92 20.16
CA VAL A 146 -6.87 -1.97 19.90
C VAL A 146 -6.23 -3.36 19.82
N SER A 147 -5.13 -3.51 19.09
CA SER A 147 -4.41 -4.77 18.92
C SER A 147 -2.91 -4.49 18.86
N LYS A 148 -2.18 -4.99 19.87
CA LYS A 148 -0.71 -4.93 19.88
C LYS A 148 -0.11 -5.75 18.74
N HIS A 149 -0.73 -6.89 18.42
CA HIS A 149 -0.31 -7.75 17.31
C HIS A 149 -0.36 -6.99 15.98
N ASP A 150 -1.52 -6.42 15.66
CA ASP A 150 -1.73 -5.71 14.39
C ASP A 150 -0.89 -4.43 14.30
N TYR A 151 -0.66 -3.75 15.43
CA TYR A 151 0.28 -2.63 15.47
C TYR A 151 1.70 -3.07 15.12
N ASN A 152 2.17 -4.16 15.70
CA ASN A 152 3.52 -4.69 15.41
C ASN A 152 3.62 -5.13 13.94
N LEU A 153 2.58 -5.76 13.41
CA LEU A 153 2.51 -6.17 12.01
C LEU A 153 2.54 -4.94 11.09
N LEU A 154 1.74 -3.90 11.37
CA LEU A 154 1.79 -2.63 10.63
C LEU A 154 3.18 -2.01 10.65
N MET A 155 3.83 -1.98 11.83
CA MET A 155 5.17 -1.41 11.97
C MET A 155 6.25 -2.23 11.27
N SER A 156 6.09 -3.55 11.14
CA SER A 156 7.01 -4.40 10.38
C SER A 156 6.94 -4.15 8.86
N LEU A 157 5.80 -3.68 8.36
CA LEU A 157 5.67 -3.28 6.97
C LEU A 157 6.33 -1.93 6.67
N ARG A 158 6.58 -1.11 7.69
CA ARG A 158 7.10 0.23 7.52
C ARG A 158 8.61 0.21 7.27
N VAL A 159 9.09 1.07 6.37
CA VAL A 159 10.53 1.34 6.20
C VAL A 159 10.93 2.41 7.23
N ASN A 160 11.67 1.99 8.27
CA ASN A 160 11.87 2.77 9.50
C ASN A 160 12.73 4.03 9.33
N ASP A 161 13.71 4.01 8.41
CA ASP A 161 14.57 5.15 8.10
C ASP A 161 13.91 6.18 7.18
N LYS A 162 12.70 5.92 6.71
CA LYS A 162 11.94 6.80 5.83
C LYS A 162 10.83 7.55 6.57
N SER A 163 10.52 8.74 6.06
CA SER A 163 9.44 9.56 6.58
C SER A 163 8.07 8.88 6.41
N GLU A 164 7.06 9.32 7.16
CA GLU A 164 5.68 8.85 6.98
C GLU A 164 5.17 9.12 5.57
N LYS A 165 5.42 10.32 5.05
CA LYS A 165 5.09 10.69 3.68
C LYS A 165 5.70 9.71 2.67
N TRP A 166 6.97 9.34 2.84
CA TRP A 166 7.65 8.40 1.97
C TRP A 166 6.98 7.01 2.02
N ASN A 167 6.70 6.52 3.23
CA ASN A 167 6.00 5.23 3.39
C ASN A 167 4.61 5.24 2.73
N LEU A 168 3.86 6.33 2.83
CA LEU A 168 2.58 6.45 2.14
C LEU A 168 2.73 6.44 0.62
N MET A 169 3.73 7.13 0.07
CA MET A 169 3.92 7.27 -1.38
C MET A 169 4.45 6.01 -2.05
N TYR A 170 5.39 5.33 -1.41
CA TYR A 170 6.19 4.29 -2.07
C TYR A 170 6.04 2.90 -1.46
N ASN A 171 5.47 2.78 -0.27
CA ASN A 171 5.27 1.48 0.37
C ASN A 171 3.81 1.04 0.24
N VAL A 172 3.52 0.32 -0.83
CA VAL A 172 2.16 -0.13 -1.17
C VAL A 172 1.57 -1.02 -0.07
N LYS A 173 2.35 -1.97 0.48
CA LYS A 173 1.88 -2.85 1.57
C LYS A 173 1.48 -2.05 2.81
N TYR A 174 2.27 -1.04 3.16
CA TYR A 174 1.95 -0.16 4.29
C TYR A 174 0.65 0.62 4.07
N SER A 175 0.45 1.16 2.88
CA SER A 175 -0.79 1.87 2.51
C SER A 175 -2.02 0.95 2.50
N ILE A 176 -1.87 -0.29 2.02
CA ILE A 176 -2.92 -1.33 2.07
C ILE A 176 -3.31 -1.66 3.51
N ALA A 177 -2.34 -1.89 4.39
CA ALA A 177 -2.58 -2.18 5.80
C ALA A 177 -3.29 -1.02 6.51
N LEU A 178 -2.90 0.22 6.23
CA LEU A 178 -3.60 1.41 6.74
C LEU A 178 -5.04 1.48 6.21
N CYS A 179 -5.32 1.06 4.98
CA CYS A 179 -6.66 1.03 4.42
C CYS A 179 -7.59 0.06 5.20
N LEU A 180 -7.08 -1.15 5.52
CA LEU A 180 -7.79 -2.10 6.40
C LEU A 180 -8.09 -1.49 7.76
N ILE A 181 -7.08 -0.91 8.42
CA ILE A 181 -7.23 -0.30 9.75
C ILE A 181 -8.21 0.88 9.70
N TYR A 182 -8.20 1.65 8.62
CA TYR A 182 -9.11 2.78 8.43
C TYR A 182 -10.57 2.32 8.38
N TYR A 183 -10.88 1.33 7.57
CA TYR A 183 -12.22 0.78 7.50
C TYR A 183 -12.67 0.16 8.83
N PHE A 184 -11.83 -0.65 9.45
CA PHE A 184 -12.11 -1.23 10.75
C PHE A 184 -12.33 -0.18 11.85
N GLN A 185 -11.60 0.92 11.82
CA GLN A 185 -11.79 2.03 12.75
C GLN A 185 -13.16 2.70 12.58
N ARG A 186 -13.69 2.74 11.36
CA ARG A 186 -14.98 3.33 11.05
C ARG A 186 -16.15 2.39 11.36
N ASP A 187 -15.99 1.12 11.01
CA ASP A 187 -17.02 0.10 11.26
C ASP A 187 -16.35 -1.28 11.42
N ARG A 188 -16.38 -1.83 12.62
CA ARG A 188 -15.82 -3.15 12.92
C ARG A 188 -16.49 -4.29 12.14
N ASN A 189 -17.73 -4.11 11.72
CA ASN A 189 -18.51 -5.10 10.96
C ASN A 189 -18.56 -4.81 9.47
N ILE A 190 -17.64 -3.97 8.95
CA ILE A 190 -17.70 -3.50 7.56
C ILE A 190 -17.65 -4.65 6.55
N ALA A 191 -16.85 -5.67 6.82
CA ALA A 191 -16.71 -6.83 5.95
C ALA A 191 -18.04 -7.56 5.70
N SER A 192 -18.90 -7.67 6.71
CA SER A 192 -20.23 -8.33 6.58
C SER A 192 -21.20 -7.53 5.70
N LYS A 193 -20.95 -6.24 5.51
CA LYS A 193 -21.75 -5.31 4.70
C LYS A 193 -21.23 -5.17 3.26
N ALA A 194 -20.00 -5.61 2.99
CA ALA A 194 -19.28 -5.44 1.72
C ALA A 194 -19.58 -6.55 0.69
N LYS A 195 -20.84 -7.05 0.62
CA LYS A 195 -21.18 -8.22 -0.19
C LYS A 195 -21.24 -7.93 -1.69
N TYR A 196 -21.82 -6.82 -2.09
CA TYR A 196 -22.07 -6.45 -3.47
C TYR A 196 -21.34 -5.17 -3.84
N LEU A 197 -21.08 -4.96 -5.13
CA LEU A 197 -20.37 -3.78 -5.63
C LEU A 197 -21.03 -2.46 -5.17
N GLU A 198 -22.35 -2.38 -5.25
CA GLU A 198 -23.13 -1.23 -4.84
C GLU A 198 -23.03 -0.99 -3.32
N SER A 199 -23.03 -2.06 -2.52
CA SER A 199 -22.86 -1.94 -1.06
C SER A 199 -21.44 -1.47 -0.73
N ARG A 200 -20.41 -1.96 -1.44
CA ARG A 200 -19.03 -1.49 -1.27
C ARG A 200 -18.89 -0.01 -1.67
N ALA A 201 -19.55 0.41 -2.74
CA ALA A 201 -19.60 1.82 -3.15
C ALA A 201 -20.20 2.73 -2.07
N GLN A 202 -21.28 2.29 -1.40
CA GLN A 202 -21.88 3.04 -0.28
C GLN A 202 -20.95 3.06 0.94
N LEU A 203 -20.28 1.95 1.27
CA LEU A 203 -19.31 1.91 2.35
C LEU A 203 -18.11 2.82 2.08
N TRP A 204 -17.58 2.83 0.84
CA TRP A 204 -16.55 3.76 0.42
C TRP A 204 -17.01 5.21 0.57
N LYS A 205 -18.20 5.56 0.08
CA LYS A 205 -18.73 6.92 0.20
C LYS A 205 -18.91 7.34 1.66
N THR A 206 -19.48 6.47 2.48
CA THR A 206 -19.80 6.78 3.88
C THR A 206 -18.55 6.88 4.75
N HIS A 207 -17.62 5.97 4.58
CA HIS A 207 -16.50 5.80 5.51
C HIS A 207 -15.18 6.36 4.96
N TYR A 208 -14.90 6.22 3.67
CA TYR A 208 -13.62 6.58 3.08
C TYR A 208 -13.65 7.99 2.45
N ASN A 209 -14.48 8.21 1.47
CA ASN A 209 -14.63 9.51 0.79
C ASN A 209 -15.29 10.55 1.69
N THR A 210 -16.25 10.11 2.52
CA THR A 210 -17.06 10.90 3.43
C THR A 210 -18.04 11.87 2.73
N SER A 211 -18.94 12.50 3.51
CA SER A 211 -19.90 13.49 2.98
C SER A 211 -19.25 14.76 2.42
N LYS A 212 -17.99 15.04 2.79
CA LYS A 212 -17.23 16.19 2.30
C LYS A 212 -16.48 15.92 1.01
N GLY A 213 -16.31 14.65 0.63
CA GLY A 213 -15.67 14.25 -0.62
C GLY A 213 -16.62 14.44 -1.81
N LEU A 214 -16.07 14.74 -2.98
CA LEU A 214 -16.83 14.98 -4.21
C LEU A 214 -17.22 13.69 -4.95
N GLY A 215 -16.64 12.56 -4.57
CA GLY A 215 -16.95 11.26 -5.21
C GLY A 215 -18.35 10.79 -4.83
N GLU A 216 -19.08 10.22 -5.79
CA GLU A 216 -20.38 9.60 -5.60
C GLU A 216 -20.28 8.07 -5.74
N PRO A 217 -21.18 7.28 -5.10
CA PRO A 217 -21.17 5.81 -5.20
C PRO A 217 -21.22 5.32 -6.65
N GLU A 218 -21.98 5.99 -7.51
CA GLU A 218 -22.11 5.65 -8.92
C GLU A 218 -20.78 5.80 -9.67
N ASN A 219 -19.94 6.75 -9.26
CA ASN A 219 -18.60 6.93 -9.84
C ASN A 219 -17.66 5.82 -9.41
N TYR A 220 -17.79 5.34 -8.17
CA TYR A 220 -17.06 4.15 -7.70
C TYR A 220 -17.44 2.93 -8.56
N VAL A 221 -18.73 2.63 -8.69
CA VAL A 221 -19.23 1.50 -9.49
C VAL A 221 -18.70 1.58 -10.92
N LYS A 222 -18.86 2.73 -11.59
CA LYS A 222 -18.39 2.92 -12.98
C LYS A 222 -16.89 2.72 -13.13
N ARG A 223 -16.08 3.23 -12.19
CA ARG A 223 -14.61 3.07 -12.22
C ARG A 223 -14.20 1.62 -12.05
N VAL A 224 -14.78 0.93 -11.08
CA VAL A 224 -14.47 -0.47 -10.79
C VAL A 224 -14.91 -1.37 -11.96
N GLN A 225 -16.13 -1.21 -12.46
CA GLN A 225 -16.62 -2.00 -13.61
C GLN A 225 -15.76 -1.77 -14.86
N LYS A 226 -15.41 -0.51 -15.14
CA LYS A 226 -14.51 -0.18 -16.26
C LYS A 226 -13.15 -0.83 -16.07
N TYR A 227 -12.56 -0.74 -14.87
CA TYR A 227 -11.26 -1.33 -14.57
C TYR A 227 -11.29 -2.85 -14.74
N TYR A 228 -12.33 -3.53 -14.23
CA TYR A 228 -12.50 -4.96 -14.39
C TYR A 228 -12.63 -5.38 -15.87
N LYS A 229 -13.42 -4.63 -16.63
CA LYS A 229 -13.57 -4.85 -18.08
C LYS A 229 -12.26 -4.64 -18.83
N ASP A 230 -11.55 -3.54 -18.56
CA ASP A 230 -10.31 -3.17 -19.27
C ASP A 230 -9.17 -4.19 -19.01
N HIS A 231 -9.25 -4.94 -17.89
CA HIS A 231 -8.24 -5.92 -17.48
C HIS A 231 -8.76 -7.36 -17.45
N GLU A 232 -9.95 -7.63 -18.00
CA GLU A 232 -10.56 -8.96 -18.09
C GLU A 232 -10.68 -9.69 -16.74
N LEU A 233 -10.96 -8.94 -15.66
CA LEU A 233 -11.06 -9.48 -14.30
C LEU A 233 -12.48 -9.97 -14.01
N ASN A 234 -12.58 -11.17 -13.44
CA ASN A 234 -13.83 -11.80 -12.97
C ASN A 234 -13.79 -11.91 -11.43
N LEU A 235 -14.04 -10.80 -10.72
CA LEU A 235 -14.04 -10.75 -9.25
C LEU A 235 -15.46 -10.55 -8.69
#